data_41e453f3c1d1dca46fdb3fbffc686621
#
_entry.id   41e453f3c1d1dca46fdb3fbffc686621
#
_cell.length_a   1.000
_cell.length_b   1.000
_cell.length_c   1.000
_cell.angle_alpha   90.00
_cell.angle_beta   90.00
_cell.angle_gamma   90.00
#
_symmetry.space_group_name_H-M   'P 1'
#
loop_
_entity.id
_entity.type
_entity.pdbx_description
1 polymer ?
#
loop_
_entity_poly.entity_id
_entity_poly.type
_entity_poly.pdbx_seq_one_letter_code
_entity_poly.pdbx_strand_id
1 'polypeptide(L)'
;MSLIALIWEVIWHPLTVLVPLTNQLGTGIYPVLFFLIFLESGMLIFSFIPGQSLLFMVGSIAANPHSQLNIWLLVLMFTMAATAGSAVKYITTLKWGDLQEKLIDRLPEEKVKQATAVFTRNEDQTLLIGRFIPFVGLFVPIIAGTTDMKWRQFRFYNLAGSFIWVFSCSAVGYFFGNTPFIRQNFTWLFIGLLAIPFLVRQGWQHYREARTARTNR
;
A
#
# COMPACT_ATOMS: atom_id res chain seq x y z
N MET A 1 -9.65 -10.57 24.84
CA MET A 1 -9.60 -9.24 24.19
C MET A 1 -10.77 -9.13 23.20
N SER A 2 -11.46 -7.99 23.18
CA SER A 2 -12.48 -7.77 22.13
C SER A 2 -11.81 -7.60 20.77
N LEU A 3 -12.50 -7.99 19.69
CA LEU A 3 -12.00 -7.84 18.31
C LEU A 3 -11.58 -6.38 18.02
N ILE A 4 -12.31 -5.42 18.56
CA ILE A 4 -12.03 -3.98 18.43
C ILE A 4 -10.70 -3.61 19.10
N ALA A 5 -10.43 -4.14 20.30
CA ALA A 5 -9.16 -3.89 21.00
C ALA A 5 -7.97 -4.50 20.25
N LEU A 6 -8.14 -5.69 19.65
CA LEU A 6 -7.12 -6.33 18.83
C LEU A 6 -6.82 -5.50 17.56
N ILE A 7 -7.86 -5.03 16.87
CA ILE A 7 -7.71 -4.16 15.68
C ILE A 7 -7.01 -2.87 16.06
N TRP A 8 -7.39 -2.24 17.18
CA TRP A 8 -6.76 -1.02 17.69
C TRP A 8 -5.27 -1.25 17.97
N GLU A 9 -4.93 -2.33 18.63
CA GLU A 9 -3.55 -2.67 19.00
C GLU A 9 -2.69 -3.00 17.77
N VAL A 10 -3.24 -3.70 16.77
CA VAL A 10 -2.58 -3.95 15.47
C VAL A 10 -2.30 -2.66 14.70
N ILE A 11 -3.18 -1.67 14.77
CA ILE A 11 -3.00 -0.39 14.06
C ILE A 11 -1.95 0.48 14.76
N TRP A 12 -1.99 0.59 16.09
CA TRP A 12 -1.16 1.54 16.85
C TRP A 12 0.11 0.92 17.41
N HIS A 13 0.10 -0.37 17.72
CA HIS A 13 1.24 -1.11 18.27
C HIS A 13 1.45 -2.44 17.55
N PRO A 14 1.61 -2.43 16.24
CA PRO A 14 1.60 -3.67 15.45
C PRO A 14 2.77 -4.61 15.77
N LEU A 15 3.92 -4.09 16.21
CA LEU A 15 5.06 -4.94 16.64
C LEU A 15 4.74 -5.74 17.90
N THR A 16 3.93 -5.20 18.83
CA THR A 16 3.55 -5.90 20.06
C THR A 16 2.64 -7.09 19.78
N VAL A 17 1.92 -7.08 18.66
CA VAL A 17 1.06 -8.19 18.23
C VAL A 17 1.78 -9.14 17.28
N LEU A 18 2.52 -8.62 16.30
CA LEU A 18 3.15 -9.46 15.28
C LEU A 18 4.33 -10.27 15.80
N VAL A 19 5.14 -9.71 16.71
CA VAL A 19 6.30 -10.44 17.25
C VAL A 19 5.88 -11.69 18.05
N PRO A 20 4.98 -11.60 19.05
CA PRO A 20 4.47 -12.79 19.74
C PRO A 20 3.77 -13.77 18.80
N LEU A 21 2.98 -13.27 17.86
CA LEU A 21 2.27 -14.11 16.90
C LEU A 21 3.23 -14.89 15.99
N THR A 22 4.31 -14.24 15.54
CA THR A 22 5.36 -14.88 14.75
C THR A 22 6.07 -15.96 15.56
N ASN A 23 6.36 -15.71 16.83
CA ASN A 23 7.01 -16.65 17.70
C ASN A 23 6.12 -17.87 18.03
N GLN A 24 4.80 -17.67 18.16
CA GLN A 24 3.84 -18.74 18.44
C GLN A 24 3.53 -19.60 17.21
N LEU A 25 3.33 -18.98 16.04
CA LEU A 25 2.95 -19.68 14.81
C LEU A 25 4.14 -20.19 14.01
N GLY A 26 5.35 -19.69 14.27
CA GLY A 26 6.52 -20.03 13.48
C GLY A 26 6.28 -19.81 11.99
N THR A 27 6.48 -20.85 11.17
CA THR A 27 6.21 -20.81 9.73
C THR A 27 4.72 -20.72 9.38
N GLY A 28 3.81 -21.03 10.30
CA GLY A 28 2.36 -20.87 10.12
C GLY A 28 1.90 -19.42 9.99
N ILE A 29 2.77 -18.44 10.27
CA ILE A 29 2.47 -17.02 10.08
C ILE A 29 2.37 -16.61 8.60
N TYR A 30 3.08 -17.31 7.69
CA TYR A 30 3.10 -16.95 6.27
C TYR A 30 1.72 -16.90 5.60
N PRO A 31 0.84 -17.91 5.74
CA PRO A 31 -0.51 -17.82 5.20
C PRO A 31 -1.32 -16.64 5.76
N VAL A 32 -1.19 -16.36 7.07
CA VAL A 32 -1.89 -15.22 7.69
C VAL A 32 -1.46 -13.90 7.07
N LEU A 33 -0.16 -13.69 6.95
CA LEU A 33 0.41 -12.50 6.33
C LEU A 33 0.03 -12.38 4.85
N PHE A 34 0.02 -13.51 4.12
CA PHE A 34 -0.43 -13.56 2.72
C PHE A 34 -1.86 -13.04 2.59
N PHE A 35 -2.78 -13.60 3.38
CA PHE A 35 -4.19 -13.22 3.30
C PHE A 35 -4.43 -11.78 3.74
N LEU A 36 -3.67 -11.25 4.70
CA LEU A 36 -3.77 -9.84 5.10
C LEU A 36 -3.44 -8.90 3.94
N ILE A 37 -2.32 -9.12 3.24
CA ILE A 37 -1.93 -8.31 2.08
C ILE A 37 -2.87 -8.55 0.88
N PHE A 38 -3.31 -9.80 0.68
CA PHE A 38 -4.27 -10.13 -0.37
C PHE A 38 -5.60 -9.39 -0.18
N LEU A 39 -6.16 -9.41 1.01
CA LEU A 39 -7.43 -8.73 1.35
C LEU A 39 -7.28 -7.22 1.26
N GLU A 40 -6.22 -6.64 1.82
CA GLU A 40 -5.92 -5.21 1.71
C GLU A 40 -5.85 -4.77 0.25
N SER A 41 -5.11 -5.49 -0.58
CA SER A 41 -4.94 -5.18 -1.99
C SER A 41 -6.16 -5.53 -2.84
N GLY A 42 -6.98 -6.52 -2.42
CA GLY A 42 -8.07 -7.10 -3.21
C GLY A 42 -9.45 -6.49 -2.94
N MET A 43 -9.69 -5.96 -1.75
CA MET A 43 -11.01 -5.50 -1.34
C MET A 43 -10.95 -4.09 -0.76
N LEU A 44 -11.89 -3.22 -1.20
CA LEU A 44 -11.99 -1.85 -0.69
C LEU A 44 -12.28 -1.81 0.82
N ILE A 45 -13.10 -2.74 1.32
CA ILE A 45 -13.48 -2.80 2.72
C ILE A 45 -12.30 -3.09 3.66
N PHE A 46 -11.25 -3.74 3.17
CA PHE A 46 -10.03 -4.03 3.95
C PHE A 46 -8.88 -3.05 3.70
N SER A 47 -9.11 -2.03 2.89
CA SER A 47 -8.07 -1.04 2.55
C SER A 47 -7.70 -0.10 3.71
N PHE A 48 -8.38 -0.22 4.86
CA PHE A 48 -7.96 0.44 6.10
C PHE A 48 -6.75 -0.27 6.76
N ILE A 49 -6.43 -1.50 6.35
CA ILE A 49 -5.24 -2.21 6.82
C ILE A 49 -4.00 -1.50 6.25
N PRO A 50 -3.08 -1.03 7.10
CA PRO A 50 -1.91 -0.29 6.63
C PRO A 50 -0.86 -1.24 6.06
N GLY A 51 -1.02 -1.69 4.81
CA GLY A 51 -0.14 -2.66 4.14
C GLY A 51 1.33 -2.25 4.15
N GLN A 52 1.64 -0.96 3.96
CA GLN A 52 3.03 -0.46 4.03
C GLN A 52 3.66 -0.69 5.41
N SER A 53 2.90 -0.43 6.48
CA SER A 53 3.36 -0.70 7.86
C SER A 53 3.61 -2.17 8.08
N LEU A 54 2.70 -3.04 7.60
CA LEU A 54 2.84 -4.49 7.73
C LEU A 54 4.10 -4.98 7.02
N LEU A 55 4.35 -4.55 5.78
CA LEU A 55 5.55 -4.91 5.02
C LEU A 55 6.84 -4.46 5.73
N PHE A 56 6.86 -3.22 6.23
CA PHE A 56 7.99 -2.68 6.98
C PHE A 56 8.26 -3.49 8.25
N MET A 57 7.22 -3.77 9.05
CA MET A 57 7.37 -4.49 10.30
C MET A 57 7.83 -5.92 10.12
N VAL A 58 7.25 -6.63 9.16
CA VAL A 58 7.64 -8.00 8.87
C VAL A 58 9.08 -8.04 8.35
N GLY A 59 9.49 -7.04 7.54
CA GLY A 59 10.89 -6.85 7.16
C GLY A 59 11.80 -6.65 8.38
N SER A 60 11.39 -5.81 9.33
CA SER A 60 12.14 -5.59 10.59
C SER A 60 12.25 -6.85 11.45
N ILE A 61 11.18 -7.64 11.56
CA ILE A 61 11.21 -8.92 12.29
C ILE A 61 12.15 -9.91 11.59
N ALA A 62 12.10 -9.98 10.25
CA ALA A 62 12.96 -10.88 9.46
C ALA A 62 14.45 -10.52 9.56
N ALA A 63 14.80 -9.28 9.90
CA ALA A 63 16.17 -8.84 10.13
C ALA A 63 16.76 -9.33 11.45
N ASN A 64 15.94 -9.85 12.38
CA ASN A 64 16.43 -10.38 13.63
C ASN A 64 17.07 -11.78 13.38
N PRO A 65 18.33 -12.02 13.82
CA PRO A 65 19.01 -13.31 13.64
C PRO A 65 18.25 -14.52 14.25
N HIS A 66 17.42 -14.28 15.25
CA HIS A 66 16.60 -15.31 15.89
C HIS A 66 15.21 -15.49 15.21
N SER A 67 14.92 -14.73 14.18
CA SER A 67 13.66 -14.83 13.45
C SER A 67 13.65 -16.06 12.55
N GLN A 68 12.50 -16.75 12.51
CA GLN A 68 12.27 -17.85 11.58
C GLN A 68 11.77 -17.34 10.19
N LEU A 69 11.65 -16.02 10.02
CA LEU A 69 11.16 -15.43 8.78
C LEU A 69 12.28 -15.25 7.75
N ASN A 70 12.04 -15.74 6.54
CA ASN A 70 12.94 -15.52 5.41
C ASN A 70 12.46 -14.31 4.60
N ILE A 71 13.29 -13.26 4.51
CA ILE A 71 12.94 -12.02 3.82
C ILE A 71 12.60 -12.22 2.33
N TRP A 72 13.32 -13.10 1.64
CA TRP A 72 13.10 -13.36 0.22
C TRP A 72 11.78 -14.08 -0.03
N LEU A 73 11.44 -15.04 0.84
CA LEU A 73 10.16 -15.73 0.79
C LEU A 73 9.01 -14.76 1.07
N LEU A 74 9.18 -13.84 2.03
CA LEU A 74 8.20 -12.80 2.34
C LEU A 74 8.00 -11.85 1.16
N VAL A 75 9.07 -11.37 0.53
CA VAL A 75 8.98 -10.49 -0.64
C VAL A 75 8.26 -11.18 -1.80
N LEU A 76 8.60 -12.44 -2.08
CA LEU A 76 7.92 -13.21 -3.12
C LEU A 76 6.42 -13.38 -2.82
N MET A 77 6.12 -13.85 -1.62
CA MET A 77 4.76 -14.12 -1.16
C MET A 77 3.88 -12.87 -1.14
N PHE A 78 4.38 -11.77 -0.60
CA PHE A 78 3.64 -10.50 -0.56
C PHE A 78 3.45 -9.91 -1.95
N THR A 79 4.44 -10.04 -2.84
CA THR A 79 4.30 -9.63 -4.24
C THR A 79 3.18 -10.40 -4.91
N MET A 80 3.11 -11.72 -4.72
CA MET A 80 2.03 -12.54 -5.26
C MET A 80 0.67 -12.18 -4.65
N ALA A 81 0.61 -11.99 -3.33
CA ALA A 81 -0.63 -11.59 -2.63
C ALA A 81 -1.15 -10.24 -3.14
N ALA A 82 -0.29 -9.23 -3.20
CA ALA A 82 -0.65 -7.90 -3.69
C ALA A 82 -1.06 -7.89 -5.16
N THR A 83 -0.34 -8.64 -5.99
CA THR A 83 -0.66 -8.78 -7.43
C THR A 83 -1.99 -9.47 -7.63
N ALA A 84 -2.23 -10.58 -6.93
CA ALA A 84 -3.47 -11.34 -7.03
C ALA A 84 -4.66 -10.52 -6.49
N GLY A 85 -4.51 -9.84 -5.35
CA GLY A 85 -5.53 -8.97 -4.79
C GLY A 85 -5.95 -7.86 -5.77
N SER A 86 -4.97 -7.14 -6.33
CA SER A 86 -5.26 -6.10 -7.34
C SER A 86 -5.87 -6.66 -8.62
N ALA A 87 -5.48 -7.87 -9.02
CA ALA A 87 -6.09 -8.53 -10.15
C ALA A 87 -7.58 -8.86 -9.90
N VAL A 88 -7.92 -9.25 -8.66
CA VAL A 88 -9.33 -9.43 -8.26
C VAL A 88 -10.10 -8.11 -8.41
N LYS A 89 -9.57 -6.98 -7.91
CA LYS A 89 -10.21 -5.66 -8.09
C LYS A 89 -10.44 -5.33 -9.57
N TYR A 90 -9.42 -5.48 -10.40
CA TYR A 90 -9.52 -5.23 -11.84
C TYR A 90 -10.57 -6.10 -12.52
N ILE A 91 -10.54 -7.42 -12.28
CA ILE A 91 -11.48 -8.37 -12.90
C ILE A 91 -12.91 -8.16 -12.41
N THR A 92 -13.10 -7.88 -11.11
CA THR A 92 -14.43 -7.60 -10.56
C THR A 92 -15.02 -6.32 -11.13
N THR A 93 -14.18 -5.31 -11.40
CA THR A 93 -14.63 -4.08 -12.07
C THR A 93 -15.07 -4.35 -13.50
N LEU A 94 -14.31 -5.15 -14.26
CA LEU A 94 -14.69 -5.53 -15.62
C LEU A 94 -16.03 -6.31 -15.69
N LYS A 95 -16.28 -7.17 -14.70
CA LYS A 95 -17.45 -8.07 -14.72
C LYS A 95 -18.68 -7.48 -14.04
N TRP A 96 -18.48 -6.69 -12.98
CA TRP A 96 -19.54 -6.17 -12.11
C TRP A 96 -19.33 -4.66 -11.89
N GLY A 97 -19.15 -3.91 -12.98
CA GLY A 97 -18.92 -2.47 -12.95
C GLY A 97 -19.94 -1.71 -12.11
N ASP A 98 -21.23 -2.05 -12.21
CA ASP A 98 -22.32 -1.43 -11.44
C ASP A 98 -22.16 -1.57 -9.92
N LEU A 99 -21.59 -2.70 -9.44
CA LEU A 99 -21.33 -2.90 -8.01
C LEU A 99 -20.14 -2.04 -7.54
N GLN A 100 -19.11 -1.95 -8.35
CA GLN A 100 -17.93 -1.12 -8.07
C GLN A 100 -18.29 0.36 -8.14
N GLU A 101 -19.11 0.77 -9.10
CA GLU A 101 -19.60 2.14 -9.23
C GLU A 101 -20.36 2.57 -7.97
N LYS A 102 -21.29 1.75 -7.46
CA LYS A 102 -21.98 2.00 -6.19
C LYS A 102 -21.07 2.08 -4.98
N LEU A 103 -19.93 1.40 -4.99
CA LEU A 103 -18.92 1.50 -3.92
C LEU A 103 -18.08 2.77 -4.06
N ILE A 104 -17.75 3.15 -5.29
CA ILE A 104 -17.02 4.38 -5.60
C ILE A 104 -17.85 5.62 -5.27
N ASP A 105 -19.16 5.61 -5.55
CA ASP A 105 -20.10 6.71 -5.23
C ASP A 105 -20.20 7.03 -3.74
N ARG A 106 -19.84 6.06 -2.88
CA ARG A 106 -19.75 6.28 -1.42
C ARG A 106 -18.45 6.94 -0.96
N LEU A 107 -17.51 7.10 -1.85
CA LEU A 107 -16.19 7.67 -1.55
C LEU A 107 -16.18 9.17 -1.88
N PRO A 108 -15.29 9.96 -1.24
CA PRO A 108 -15.17 11.37 -1.56
C PRO A 108 -14.83 11.57 -3.05
N GLU A 109 -15.75 12.20 -3.78
CA GLU A 109 -15.69 12.40 -5.23
C GLU A 109 -14.36 13.04 -5.68
N GLU A 110 -13.83 13.98 -4.88
CA GLU A 110 -12.57 14.63 -5.17
C GLU A 110 -11.37 13.67 -5.18
N LYS A 111 -11.36 12.64 -4.30
CA LYS A 111 -10.29 11.64 -4.27
C LYS A 111 -10.36 10.69 -5.46
N VAL A 112 -11.56 10.32 -5.88
CA VAL A 112 -11.78 9.52 -7.09
C VAL A 112 -11.32 10.30 -8.32
N LYS A 113 -11.73 11.55 -8.46
CA LYS A 113 -11.29 12.44 -9.56
C LYS A 113 -9.77 12.61 -9.61
N GLN A 114 -9.13 12.80 -8.45
CA GLN A 114 -7.67 12.92 -8.36
C GLN A 114 -6.97 11.63 -8.81
N ALA A 115 -7.43 10.47 -8.35
CA ALA A 115 -6.86 9.17 -8.73
C ALA A 115 -7.03 8.92 -10.24
N THR A 116 -8.22 9.21 -10.80
CA THR A 116 -8.50 9.11 -12.23
C THR A 116 -7.61 10.05 -13.05
N ALA A 117 -7.46 11.31 -12.65
CA ALA A 117 -6.61 12.28 -13.35
C ALA A 117 -5.12 11.89 -13.34
N VAL A 118 -4.64 11.27 -12.25
CA VAL A 118 -3.27 10.73 -12.18
C VAL A 118 -3.12 9.52 -13.11
N PHE A 119 -4.10 8.62 -13.11
CA PHE A 119 -4.08 7.41 -13.93
C PHE A 119 -4.13 7.73 -15.42
N THR A 120 -5.08 8.54 -15.89
CA THR A 120 -5.25 8.89 -17.31
C THR A 120 -4.07 9.67 -17.90
N ARG A 121 -3.29 10.34 -17.05
CA ARG A 121 -2.09 11.04 -17.50
C ARG A 121 -0.97 10.07 -17.91
N ASN A 122 -0.79 8.96 -17.18
CA ASN A 122 0.18 7.91 -17.47
C ASN A 122 -0.19 6.62 -16.74
N GLU A 123 -0.91 5.74 -17.43
CA GLU A 123 -1.44 4.47 -16.89
C GLU A 123 -0.34 3.56 -16.35
N ASP A 124 0.74 3.39 -17.14
CA ASP A 124 1.84 2.48 -16.82
C ASP A 124 2.60 2.93 -15.58
N GLN A 125 2.96 4.21 -15.51
CA GLN A 125 3.66 4.78 -14.35
C GLN A 125 2.76 4.74 -13.10
N THR A 126 1.47 4.99 -13.26
CA THR A 126 0.54 4.97 -12.14
C THR A 126 0.37 3.56 -11.56
N LEU A 127 0.39 2.52 -12.38
CA LEU A 127 0.43 1.14 -11.91
C LEU A 127 1.73 0.80 -11.17
N LEU A 128 2.88 1.33 -11.62
CA LEU A 128 4.17 1.08 -11.01
C LEU A 128 4.34 1.75 -9.65
N ILE A 129 4.01 3.04 -9.56
CA ILE A 129 4.32 3.88 -8.39
C ILE A 129 3.10 4.33 -7.59
N GLY A 130 1.90 4.15 -8.12
CA GLY A 130 0.65 4.62 -7.50
C GLY A 130 0.41 4.01 -6.11
N ARG A 131 0.94 2.81 -5.84
CA ARG A 131 0.86 2.16 -4.52
C ARG A 131 1.58 2.92 -3.40
N PHE A 132 2.56 3.76 -3.74
CA PHE A 132 3.23 4.62 -2.77
C PHE A 132 2.43 5.88 -2.44
N ILE A 133 1.45 6.22 -3.28
CA ILE A 133 0.61 7.40 -3.09
C ILE A 133 -0.67 6.97 -2.37
N PRO A 134 -0.93 7.47 -1.15
CA PRO A 134 -2.15 7.17 -0.42
C PRO A 134 -3.40 7.44 -1.26
N PHE A 135 -4.39 6.58 -1.17
CA PHE A 135 -5.63 6.57 -1.95
C PHE A 135 -5.47 6.26 -3.45
N VAL A 136 -4.42 6.75 -4.14
CA VAL A 136 -4.21 6.46 -5.57
C VAL A 136 -4.06 4.95 -5.79
N GLY A 137 -3.13 4.30 -5.05
CA GLY A 137 -2.90 2.86 -5.17
C GLY A 137 -4.14 2.00 -4.93
N LEU A 138 -5.07 2.50 -4.11
CA LEU A 138 -6.33 1.85 -3.82
C LEU A 138 -7.26 1.80 -5.04
N PHE A 139 -7.34 2.91 -5.79
CA PHE A 139 -8.25 3.09 -6.91
C PHE A 139 -7.67 2.65 -8.24
N VAL A 140 -6.36 2.63 -8.39
CA VAL A 140 -5.68 2.33 -9.67
C VAL A 140 -6.17 1.02 -10.32
N PRO A 141 -6.29 -0.14 -9.62
CA PRO A 141 -6.79 -1.35 -10.24
C PRO A 141 -8.25 -1.25 -10.69
N ILE A 142 -9.06 -0.46 -9.98
CA ILE A 142 -10.48 -0.23 -10.28
C ILE A 142 -10.56 0.66 -11.54
N ILE A 143 -9.85 1.78 -11.55
CA ILE A 143 -9.83 2.70 -12.70
C ILE A 143 -9.29 1.99 -13.94
N ALA A 144 -8.23 1.17 -13.79
CA ALA A 144 -7.74 0.36 -14.90
C ALA A 144 -8.78 -0.62 -15.45
N GLY A 145 -9.68 -1.11 -14.59
CA GLY A 145 -10.80 -1.98 -15.00
C GLY A 145 -11.96 -1.24 -15.67
N THR A 146 -12.09 0.08 -15.48
CA THR A 146 -13.10 0.93 -16.15
C THR A 146 -12.57 1.59 -17.44
N THR A 147 -11.27 1.47 -17.71
CA THR A 147 -10.63 1.99 -18.93
C THR A 147 -10.41 0.86 -19.93
N ASP A 148 -10.02 1.20 -21.16
CA ASP A 148 -9.71 0.23 -22.23
C ASP A 148 -8.36 -0.47 -22.02
N MET A 149 -7.78 -0.42 -20.81
CA MET A 149 -6.50 -1.05 -20.52
C MET A 149 -6.55 -2.56 -20.70
N LYS A 150 -5.69 -3.11 -21.55
CA LYS A 150 -5.64 -4.53 -21.83
C LYS A 150 -5.14 -5.33 -20.62
N TRP A 151 -5.74 -6.48 -20.34
CA TRP A 151 -5.30 -7.40 -19.28
C TRP A 151 -3.80 -7.71 -19.29
N ARG A 152 -3.20 -7.89 -20.48
CA ARG A 152 -1.76 -8.16 -20.61
C ARG A 152 -0.90 -7.00 -20.10
N GLN A 153 -1.29 -5.77 -20.38
CA GLN A 153 -0.62 -4.56 -19.92
C GLN A 153 -0.81 -4.41 -18.41
N PHE A 154 -2.06 -4.48 -17.93
CA PHE A 154 -2.36 -4.40 -16.50
C PHE A 154 -1.55 -5.40 -15.67
N ARG A 155 -1.57 -6.70 -16.01
CA ARG A 155 -0.88 -7.72 -15.20
C ARG A 155 0.62 -7.50 -15.11
N PHE A 156 1.27 -7.04 -16.19
CA PHE A 156 2.71 -6.77 -16.21
C PHE A 156 3.07 -5.62 -15.27
N TYR A 157 2.42 -4.47 -15.43
CA TYR A 157 2.69 -3.30 -14.59
C TYR A 157 2.21 -3.48 -13.15
N ASN A 158 1.12 -4.20 -12.93
CA ASN A 158 0.65 -4.55 -11.61
C ASN A 158 1.65 -5.46 -10.87
N LEU A 159 2.22 -6.48 -11.54
CA LEU A 159 3.25 -7.33 -10.95
C LEU A 159 4.52 -6.53 -10.63
N ALA A 160 5.02 -5.76 -11.59
CA ALA A 160 6.21 -4.94 -11.42
C ALA A 160 6.03 -3.89 -10.30
N GLY A 161 4.89 -3.18 -10.29
CA GLY A 161 4.57 -2.20 -9.25
C GLY A 161 4.40 -2.84 -7.87
N SER A 162 3.76 -4.01 -7.79
CA SER A 162 3.64 -4.77 -6.54
C SER A 162 5.02 -5.19 -6.02
N PHE A 163 5.89 -5.69 -6.89
CA PHE A 163 7.26 -6.08 -6.51
C PHE A 163 8.07 -4.88 -6.01
N ILE A 164 8.06 -3.76 -6.74
CA ILE A 164 8.79 -2.55 -6.35
C ILE A 164 8.28 -2.05 -4.98
N TRP A 165 6.98 -2.00 -4.79
CA TRP A 165 6.36 -1.55 -3.53
C TRP A 165 6.70 -2.47 -2.36
N VAL A 166 6.50 -3.79 -2.51
CA VAL A 166 6.79 -4.79 -1.49
C VAL A 166 8.27 -4.80 -1.14
N PHE A 167 9.13 -4.87 -2.17
CA PHE A 167 10.58 -4.90 -1.97
C PHE A 167 11.07 -3.66 -1.24
N SER A 168 10.66 -2.47 -1.68
CA SER A 168 11.08 -1.21 -1.06
C SER A 168 10.66 -1.12 0.41
N CYS A 169 9.38 -1.40 0.71
CA CYS A 169 8.87 -1.32 2.09
C CYS A 169 9.53 -2.37 3.00
N SER A 170 9.66 -3.61 2.51
CA SER A 170 10.28 -4.70 3.27
C SER A 170 11.79 -4.49 3.45
N ALA A 171 12.50 -3.97 2.44
CA ALA A 171 13.93 -3.66 2.54
C ALA A 171 14.18 -2.53 3.54
N VAL A 172 13.39 -1.46 3.50
CA VAL A 172 13.50 -0.37 4.50
C VAL A 172 13.23 -0.93 5.90
N GLY A 173 12.24 -1.80 6.07
CA GLY A 173 11.99 -2.49 7.34
C GLY A 173 13.17 -3.35 7.78
N TYR A 174 13.73 -4.14 6.86
CA TYR A 174 14.84 -5.05 7.13
C TYR A 174 16.12 -4.32 7.59
N PHE A 175 16.52 -3.26 6.85
CA PHE A 175 17.76 -2.54 7.16
C PHE A 175 17.61 -1.55 8.33
N PHE A 176 16.48 -0.92 8.48
CA PHE A 176 16.29 0.18 9.43
C PHE A 176 15.36 -0.12 10.59
N GLY A 177 14.50 -1.14 10.49
CA GLY A 177 13.47 -1.43 11.48
C GLY A 177 14.02 -1.81 12.88
N ASN A 178 15.25 -2.29 12.96
CA ASN A 178 15.91 -2.63 14.25
C ASN A 178 16.65 -1.44 14.88
N THR A 179 16.71 -0.30 14.22
CA THR A 179 17.31 0.91 14.79
C THR A 179 16.45 1.42 15.95
N PRO A 180 17.02 1.65 17.16
CA PRO A 180 16.24 2.07 18.33
C PRO A 180 15.38 3.31 18.10
N PHE A 181 15.91 4.29 17.37
CA PHE A 181 15.21 5.51 17.00
C PHE A 181 13.94 5.22 16.19
N ILE A 182 14.01 4.32 15.21
CA ILE A 182 12.87 3.97 14.35
C ILE A 182 11.83 3.16 15.14
N ARG A 183 12.26 2.23 15.97
CA ARG A 183 11.35 1.44 16.84
C ARG A 183 10.54 2.32 17.78
N GLN A 184 11.17 3.30 18.39
CA GLN A 184 10.52 4.22 19.34
C GLN A 184 9.62 5.23 18.64
N ASN A 185 9.96 5.66 17.43
CA ASN A 185 9.28 6.72 16.69
C ASN A 185 8.54 6.21 15.47
N PHE A 186 8.31 4.89 15.35
CA PHE A 186 7.74 4.27 14.14
C PHE A 186 6.45 4.95 13.68
N THR A 187 5.50 5.17 14.58
CA THR A 187 4.21 5.79 14.26
C THR A 187 4.38 7.21 13.70
N TRP A 188 5.26 8.02 14.32
CA TRP A 188 5.53 9.39 13.85
C TRP A 188 6.30 9.43 12.54
N LEU A 189 7.27 8.53 12.36
CA LEU A 189 7.99 8.39 11.09
C LEU A 189 7.07 7.92 9.96
N PHE A 190 6.16 7.01 10.26
CA PHE A 190 5.18 6.52 9.29
C PHE A 190 4.19 7.61 8.89
N ILE A 191 3.64 8.37 9.85
CA ILE A 191 2.78 9.53 9.59
C ILE A 191 3.56 10.58 8.80
N GLY A 192 4.81 10.86 9.16
CA GLY A 192 5.69 11.77 8.43
C GLY A 192 5.90 11.33 6.98
N LEU A 193 6.20 10.05 6.76
CA LEU A 193 6.37 9.48 5.41
C LEU A 193 5.11 9.62 4.56
N LEU A 194 3.94 9.40 5.14
CA LEU A 194 2.65 9.61 4.46
C LEU A 194 2.38 11.09 4.16
N ALA A 195 2.90 12.00 4.99
CA ALA A 195 2.73 13.44 4.81
C ALA A 195 3.66 14.03 3.72
N ILE A 196 4.82 13.39 3.44
CA ILE A 196 5.81 13.89 2.47
C ILE A 196 5.20 14.18 1.09
N PRO A 197 4.44 13.27 0.43
CA PRO A 197 3.85 13.55 -0.88
C PRO A 197 2.89 14.75 -0.85
N PHE A 198 2.18 14.92 0.26
CA PHE A 198 1.25 16.03 0.44
C PHE A 198 2.00 17.37 0.62
N LEU A 199 3.06 17.38 1.42
CA LEU A 199 3.89 18.56 1.64
C LEU A 199 4.65 18.98 0.39
N VAL A 200 5.20 18.00 -0.35
CA VAL A 200 5.88 18.25 -1.63
C VAL A 200 4.91 18.86 -2.65
N ARG A 201 3.68 18.35 -2.73
CA ARG A 201 2.64 18.91 -3.62
C ARG A 201 2.29 20.35 -3.25
N GLN A 202 2.09 20.63 -1.96
CA GLN A 202 1.80 22.00 -1.47
C GLN A 202 2.96 22.95 -1.77
N GLY A 203 4.20 22.53 -1.47
CA GLY A 203 5.40 23.34 -1.77
C GLY A 203 5.55 23.62 -3.26
N TRP A 204 5.26 22.62 -4.12
CA TRP A 204 5.30 22.79 -5.58
C TRP A 204 4.21 23.74 -6.10
N GLN A 205 3.00 23.69 -5.54
CA GLN A 205 1.92 24.61 -5.89
C GLN A 205 2.29 26.06 -5.53
N HIS A 206 2.74 26.30 -4.31
CA HIS A 206 3.21 27.63 -3.87
C HIS A 206 4.39 28.15 -4.72
N TYR A 207 5.32 27.29 -5.09
CA TYR A 207 6.43 27.67 -5.96
C TYR A 207 5.96 28.07 -7.36
N ARG A 208 4.99 27.36 -7.93
CA ARG A 208 4.39 27.70 -9.24
C ARG A 208 3.63 29.03 -9.20
N GLU A 209 2.84 29.26 -8.18
CA GLU A 209 2.10 30.52 -7.99
C GLU A 209 3.03 31.73 -7.83
N ALA A 210 4.10 31.57 -7.03
CA ALA A 210 5.12 32.61 -6.86
C ALA A 210 5.87 32.92 -8.17
N ARG A 211 6.08 31.92 -9.02
CA ARG A 211 6.76 32.09 -10.32
C ARG A 211 5.86 32.81 -11.34
N THR A 212 4.58 32.45 -11.41
CA THR A 212 3.61 33.13 -12.29
C THR A 212 3.37 34.57 -11.88
N ALA A 213 3.35 34.87 -10.57
CA ALA A 213 3.23 36.25 -10.08
C ALA A 213 4.45 37.13 -10.41
N ARG A 214 5.65 36.53 -10.59
CA ARG A 214 6.86 37.26 -11.03
C ARG A 214 6.94 37.51 -12.54
N THR A 215 6.29 36.67 -13.35
CA THR A 215 6.30 36.79 -14.83
C THR A 215 5.27 37.79 -15.34
N ASN A 216 4.26 38.14 -14.51
CA ASN A 216 3.20 39.11 -14.84
C ASN A 216 3.46 40.51 -14.25
N ARG A 217 4.67 40.78 -13.75
CA ARG A 217 5.17 42.12 -13.41
C ARG A 217 6.30 42.53 -14.35
#